data_6bfbfbcaba0ad1bdc90183fef11c892a
#
_entry.id   6bfbfbcaba0ad1bdc90183fef11c892a
#
_cell.length_a   1.000
_cell.length_b   1.000
_cell.length_c   1.000
_cell.angle_alpha   90.00
_cell.angle_beta   90.00
_cell.angle_gamma   90.00
#
_symmetry.space_group_name_H-M   'P 1'
#
loop_
_entity.id
_entity.type
_entity.pdbx_description
1 polymer ?
#
loop_
_entity_poly.entity_id
_entity_poly.type
_entity_poly.pdbx_seq_one_letter_code
_entity_poly.pdbx_strand_id
1 'polypeptide(L)'
;MKVLVIPDVHLKPWMFEQAAVLMRAKQADRAVCLMDIPDDWGKEYDIALYEQTYDAAIDFAKEFPETAWCYGNHDLSYLWHRIESGYSSMATYTVQRKLLDLRDALPENNPICYVQKIDNVLFSHAGVLDYFAESVVPKAKYHDVEAVVAVAVTVRKK
;
A
#
# COMPACT_ATOMS: atom_id res chain seq x y z
N MET A 1 8.56 -19.88 2.52
CA MET A 1 7.27 -19.20 2.17
C MET A 1 7.41 -18.54 0.80
N LYS A 2 6.38 -18.61 -0.06
CA LYS A 2 6.32 -17.89 -1.33
C LYS A 2 5.45 -16.65 -1.15
N VAL A 3 5.94 -15.48 -1.52
CA VAL A 3 5.21 -14.21 -1.41
C VAL A 3 4.89 -13.71 -2.82
N LEU A 4 3.60 -13.45 -3.08
CA LEU A 4 3.13 -12.74 -4.26
C LEU A 4 3.27 -11.23 -4.02
N VAL A 5 3.98 -10.54 -4.89
CA VAL A 5 4.08 -9.08 -4.83
C VAL A 5 3.16 -8.47 -5.89
N ILE A 6 2.22 -7.63 -5.45
CA ILE A 6 1.42 -6.77 -6.32
C ILE A 6 2.16 -5.43 -6.35
N PRO A 7 2.76 -5.06 -7.49
CA PRO A 7 3.50 -3.79 -7.63
C PRO A 7 2.54 -2.61 -7.76
N ASP A 8 3.06 -1.47 -8.20
CA ASP A 8 2.31 -0.23 -8.43
C ASP A 8 1.08 -0.49 -9.31
N VAL A 9 -0.10 -0.17 -8.78
CA VAL A 9 -1.38 -0.57 -9.39
C VAL A 9 -1.82 0.40 -10.48
N HIS A 10 -1.74 1.70 -10.23
CA HIS A 10 -2.06 2.77 -11.17
C HIS A 10 -3.32 2.50 -12.01
N LEU A 11 -4.47 2.50 -11.33
CA LEU A 11 -5.81 2.32 -11.92
C LEU A 11 -5.96 1.03 -12.76
N LYS A 12 -5.32 -0.09 -12.33
CA LYS A 12 -5.38 -1.40 -13.00
C LYS A 12 -6.08 -2.44 -12.11
N PRO A 13 -7.43 -2.42 -12.01
CA PRO A 13 -8.17 -3.34 -11.14
C PRO A 13 -7.90 -4.82 -11.44
N TRP A 14 -7.61 -5.16 -12.69
CA TRP A 14 -7.27 -6.51 -13.13
C TRP A 14 -6.07 -7.11 -12.39
N MET A 15 -5.18 -6.29 -11.81
CA MET A 15 -4.04 -6.80 -11.04
C MET A 15 -4.50 -7.53 -9.78
N PHE A 16 -5.51 -7.02 -9.09
CA PHE A 16 -6.11 -7.70 -7.94
C PHE A 16 -6.86 -8.97 -8.36
N GLU A 17 -7.55 -8.95 -9.50
CA GLU A 17 -8.22 -10.13 -10.04
C GLU A 17 -7.21 -11.25 -10.33
N GLN A 18 -6.10 -10.94 -11.00
CA GLN A 18 -5.04 -11.92 -11.28
C GLN A 18 -4.34 -12.38 -10.01
N ALA A 19 -4.06 -11.49 -9.08
CA ALA A 19 -3.50 -11.85 -7.79
C ALA A 19 -4.42 -12.82 -7.03
N ALA A 20 -5.73 -12.59 -7.02
CA ALA A 20 -6.69 -13.48 -6.40
C ALA A 20 -6.70 -14.87 -7.04
N VAL A 21 -6.61 -14.95 -8.37
CA VAL A 21 -6.48 -16.24 -9.08
C VAL A 21 -5.24 -17.02 -8.61
N LEU A 22 -4.09 -16.35 -8.52
CA LEU A 22 -2.83 -16.96 -8.08
C LEU A 22 -2.89 -17.42 -6.62
N MET A 23 -3.48 -16.61 -5.74
CA MET A 23 -3.64 -16.92 -4.33
C MET A 23 -4.60 -18.12 -4.12
N ARG A 24 -5.75 -18.12 -4.79
CA ARG A 24 -6.70 -19.25 -4.75
C ARG A 24 -6.08 -20.55 -5.27
N ALA A 25 -5.24 -20.46 -6.29
CA ALA A 25 -4.48 -21.60 -6.84
C ALA A 25 -3.30 -22.04 -5.94
N LYS A 26 -3.11 -21.40 -4.77
CA LYS A 26 -2.01 -21.66 -3.82
C LYS A 26 -0.63 -21.58 -4.47
N GLN A 27 -0.46 -20.69 -5.44
CA GLN A 27 0.84 -20.44 -6.06
C GLN A 27 1.72 -19.55 -5.20
N ALA A 28 1.14 -18.85 -4.23
CA ALA A 28 1.82 -18.14 -3.15
C ALA A 28 1.11 -18.41 -1.81
N ASP A 29 1.89 -18.28 -0.74
CA ASP A 29 1.41 -18.49 0.63
C ASP A 29 0.87 -17.20 1.24
N ARG A 30 1.38 -16.04 0.79
CA ARG A 30 1.03 -14.71 1.26
C ARG A 30 1.16 -13.69 0.12
N ALA A 31 0.43 -12.58 0.22
CA ALA A 31 0.58 -11.45 -0.70
C ALA A 31 1.13 -10.21 0.00
N VAL A 32 1.81 -9.36 -0.77
CA VAL A 32 2.19 -7.99 -0.43
C VAL A 32 1.73 -7.09 -1.55
N CYS A 33 1.00 -6.02 -1.23
CA CYS A 33 0.64 -4.97 -2.17
C CYS A 33 1.48 -3.72 -1.87
N LEU A 34 2.19 -3.22 -2.87
CA LEU A 34 2.97 -1.99 -2.79
C LEU A 34 2.14 -0.74 -3.10
N MET A 35 0.86 -0.91 -3.31
CA MET A 35 -0.16 0.11 -3.54
C MET A 35 0.12 1.00 -4.76
N ASP A 36 0.27 2.31 -4.63
CA ASP A 36 0.10 3.29 -5.70
C ASP A 36 -1.16 2.96 -6.52
N ILE A 37 -2.28 2.83 -5.79
CA ILE A 37 -3.56 2.43 -6.37
C ILE A 37 -4.12 3.51 -7.30
N PRO A 38 -4.11 4.82 -6.91
CA PRO A 38 -4.66 5.88 -7.75
C PRO A 38 -3.70 6.28 -8.84
N ASP A 39 -4.20 7.12 -9.72
CA ASP A 39 -3.51 7.86 -10.76
C ASP A 39 -2.91 7.02 -11.89
N ASP A 40 -3.33 7.35 -13.11
CA ASP A 40 -2.68 6.92 -14.33
C ASP A 40 -2.84 8.06 -15.36
N TRP A 41 -1.80 8.33 -16.15
CA TRP A 41 -1.80 9.44 -17.08
C TRP A 41 -2.91 9.31 -18.12
N GLY A 42 -3.66 10.40 -18.30
CA GLY A 42 -4.80 10.45 -19.22
C GLY A 42 -6.07 9.81 -18.65
N LYS A 43 -6.09 9.46 -17.35
CA LYS A 43 -7.23 8.88 -16.64
C LYS A 43 -7.75 9.78 -15.50
N GLU A 44 -7.25 11.00 -15.40
CA GLU A 44 -7.52 11.93 -14.29
C GLU A 44 -9.01 12.25 -14.13
N TYR A 45 -9.82 12.04 -15.18
CA TYR A 45 -11.26 12.30 -15.19
C TYR A 45 -12.13 11.04 -15.07
N ASP A 46 -11.53 9.86 -15.10
CA ASP A 46 -12.26 8.57 -15.06
C ASP A 46 -12.51 8.13 -13.61
N ILE A 47 -13.38 8.86 -12.91
CA ILE A 47 -13.67 8.60 -11.49
C ILE A 47 -14.21 7.20 -11.25
N ALA A 48 -14.96 6.65 -12.20
CA ALA A 48 -15.47 5.29 -12.12
C ALA A 48 -14.33 4.26 -12.08
N LEU A 49 -13.24 4.48 -12.81
CA LEU A 49 -12.07 3.61 -12.79
C LEU A 49 -11.34 3.69 -11.44
N TYR A 50 -11.27 4.87 -10.80
CA TYR A 50 -10.76 5.01 -9.44
C TYR A 50 -11.59 4.16 -8.46
N GLU A 51 -12.92 4.30 -8.51
CA GLU A 51 -13.81 3.51 -7.65
C GLU A 51 -13.63 2.01 -7.89
N GLN A 52 -13.68 1.57 -9.15
CA GLN A 52 -13.51 0.17 -9.52
C GLN A 52 -12.19 -0.41 -9.02
N THR A 53 -11.08 0.36 -9.13
CA THR A 53 -9.76 -0.13 -8.73
C THR A 53 -9.67 -0.29 -7.21
N TYR A 54 -10.19 0.67 -6.45
CA TYR A 54 -10.24 0.54 -5.00
C TYR A 54 -11.21 -0.54 -4.53
N ASP A 55 -12.35 -0.73 -5.21
CA ASP A 55 -13.28 -1.81 -4.87
C ASP A 55 -12.61 -3.18 -5.06
N ALA A 56 -11.87 -3.37 -6.16
CA ALA A 56 -11.08 -4.58 -6.38
C ALA A 56 -10.01 -4.79 -5.29
N ALA A 57 -9.35 -3.72 -4.84
CA ALA A 57 -8.39 -3.77 -3.74
C ALA A 57 -9.06 -4.17 -2.41
N ILE A 58 -10.22 -3.58 -2.11
CA ILE A 58 -10.99 -3.85 -0.88
C ILE A 58 -11.51 -5.30 -0.88
N ASP A 59 -12.01 -5.79 -2.01
CA ASP A 59 -12.47 -7.17 -2.13
C ASP A 59 -11.31 -8.15 -1.98
N PHE A 60 -10.15 -7.84 -2.57
CA PHE A 60 -8.92 -8.62 -2.39
C PHE A 60 -8.49 -8.63 -0.92
N ALA A 61 -8.52 -7.48 -0.23
CA ALA A 61 -8.17 -7.37 1.18
C ALA A 61 -9.09 -8.22 2.08
N LYS A 62 -10.39 -8.24 1.80
CA LYS A 62 -11.37 -9.05 2.54
C LYS A 62 -11.17 -10.54 2.31
N GLU A 63 -10.86 -10.95 1.08
CA GLU A 63 -10.64 -12.35 0.74
C GLU A 63 -9.30 -12.89 1.29
N PHE A 64 -8.26 -12.02 1.30
CA PHE A 64 -6.91 -12.38 1.75
C PHE A 64 -6.42 -11.44 2.87
N PRO A 65 -7.00 -11.54 4.09
CA PRO A 65 -6.75 -10.59 5.18
C PRO A 65 -5.32 -10.55 5.69
N GLU A 66 -4.52 -11.59 5.39
CA GLU A 66 -3.09 -11.65 5.72
C GLU A 66 -2.20 -10.89 4.72
N THR A 67 -2.78 -10.29 3.69
CA THR A 67 -2.01 -9.47 2.73
C THR A 67 -1.38 -8.28 3.44
N ALA A 68 -0.08 -8.10 3.27
CA ALA A 68 0.63 -6.93 3.75
C ALA A 68 0.46 -5.77 2.74
N TRP A 69 0.25 -4.55 3.24
CA TRP A 69 0.01 -3.36 2.42
C TRP A 69 1.03 -2.28 2.73
N CYS A 70 1.65 -1.71 1.69
CA CYS A 70 2.60 -0.62 1.80
C CYS A 70 2.08 0.60 1.05
N TYR A 71 1.99 1.77 1.73
CA TYR A 71 1.63 3.02 1.06
C TYR A 71 2.60 3.37 -0.05
N GLY A 72 2.06 3.71 -1.24
CA GLY A 72 2.78 4.37 -2.28
C GLY A 72 2.71 5.91 -2.18
N ASN A 73 3.53 6.60 -2.95
CA ASN A 73 3.55 8.08 -2.93
C ASN A 73 2.26 8.67 -3.51
N HIS A 74 1.63 8.02 -4.50
CA HIS A 74 0.34 8.46 -5.04
C HIS A 74 -0.79 8.32 -4.03
N ASP A 75 -0.83 7.25 -3.21
CA ASP A 75 -1.81 7.14 -2.12
C ASP A 75 -1.61 8.26 -1.09
N LEU A 76 -0.35 8.52 -0.72
CA LEU A 76 0.00 9.55 0.27
C LEU A 76 -0.27 10.96 -0.23
N SER A 77 -0.21 11.21 -1.54
CA SER A 77 -0.50 12.52 -2.14
C SER A 77 -1.91 12.99 -1.79
N TYR A 78 -2.89 12.08 -1.80
CA TYR A 78 -4.27 12.37 -1.42
C TYR A 78 -4.47 12.53 0.09
N LEU A 79 -3.68 11.83 0.91
CA LEU A 79 -3.76 11.95 2.37
C LEU A 79 -3.08 13.22 2.88
N TRP A 80 -2.00 13.65 2.23
CA TRP A 80 -1.20 14.79 2.65
C TRP A 80 -1.42 16.05 1.82
N HIS A 81 -2.33 15.99 0.85
CA HIS A 81 -2.60 17.10 -0.09
C HIS A 81 -1.33 17.58 -0.82
N ARG A 82 -0.46 16.65 -1.17
CA ARG A 82 0.72 16.92 -2.00
C ARG A 82 0.46 16.41 -3.40
N ILE A 83 0.67 17.27 -4.39
CA ILE A 83 0.39 16.93 -5.79
C ILE A 83 1.57 16.13 -6.34
N GLU A 84 1.30 14.90 -6.78
CA GLU A 84 2.18 14.07 -7.58
C GLU A 84 1.79 14.13 -9.07
N SER A 85 2.63 13.60 -9.95
CA SER A 85 2.30 13.50 -11.37
C SER A 85 1.06 12.63 -11.59
N GLY A 86 0.12 13.05 -12.44
CA GLY A 86 -1.14 12.32 -12.66
C GLY A 86 -2.22 12.50 -11.59
N TYR A 87 -1.95 13.31 -10.53
CA TYR A 87 -2.93 13.60 -9.48
C TYR A 87 -4.23 14.17 -10.04
N SER A 88 -5.36 13.59 -9.64
CA SER A 88 -6.70 14.06 -10.00
C SER A 88 -7.36 14.82 -8.86
N SER A 89 -7.53 16.13 -9.03
CA SER A 89 -8.31 16.92 -8.08
C SER A 89 -9.79 16.51 -8.02
N MET A 90 -10.33 15.97 -9.11
CA MET A 90 -11.69 15.45 -9.17
C MET A 90 -11.86 14.14 -8.42
N ALA A 91 -10.83 13.29 -8.40
CA ALA A 91 -10.86 12.01 -7.70
C ALA A 91 -10.55 12.14 -6.20
N THR A 92 -10.14 13.32 -5.71
CA THR A 92 -9.66 13.50 -4.34
C THR A 92 -10.61 12.91 -3.29
N TYR A 93 -11.88 13.27 -3.34
CA TYR A 93 -12.87 12.77 -2.39
C TYR A 93 -13.05 11.25 -2.49
N THR A 94 -13.14 10.73 -3.71
CA THR A 94 -13.27 9.29 -3.97
C THR A 94 -12.08 8.53 -3.41
N VAL A 95 -10.85 8.96 -3.71
CA VAL A 95 -9.62 8.30 -3.24
C VAL A 95 -9.53 8.32 -1.71
N GLN A 96 -9.75 9.49 -1.10
CA GLN A 96 -9.71 9.60 0.37
C GLN A 96 -10.72 8.68 1.05
N ARG A 97 -11.97 8.66 0.57
CA ARG A 97 -13.02 7.78 1.10
C ARG A 97 -12.63 6.30 0.92
N LYS A 98 -12.21 5.92 -0.27
CA LYS A 98 -11.84 4.53 -0.58
C LYS A 98 -10.60 4.04 0.18
N LEU A 99 -9.63 4.92 0.44
CA LEU A 99 -8.49 4.60 1.32
C LEU A 99 -8.95 4.33 2.76
N LEU A 100 -9.96 5.05 3.25
CA LEU A 100 -10.56 4.77 4.55
C LEU A 100 -11.30 3.42 4.51
N ASP A 101 -12.11 3.16 3.48
CA ASP A 101 -12.83 1.90 3.32
C ASP A 101 -11.85 0.71 3.25
N LEU A 102 -10.74 0.84 2.51
CA LEU A 102 -9.69 -0.18 2.46
C LEU A 102 -9.06 -0.40 3.84
N ARG A 103 -8.72 0.67 4.54
CA ARG A 103 -8.15 0.57 5.89
C ARG A 103 -9.10 -0.15 6.85
N ASP A 104 -10.40 0.17 6.76
CA ASP A 104 -11.42 -0.40 7.64
C ASP A 104 -11.75 -1.88 7.28
N ALA A 105 -11.42 -2.30 6.06
CA ALA A 105 -11.50 -3.69 5.63
C ALA A 105 -10.34 -4.57 6.15
N LEU A 106 -9.25 -3.96 6.62
CA LEU A 106 -8.08 -4.69 7.10
C LEU A 106 -8.19 -5.04 8.59
N PRO A 107 -7.64 -6.20 9.03
CA PRO A 107 -7.53 -6.53 10.45
C PRO A 107 -6.72 -5.47 11.22
N GLU A 108 -7.10 -5.19 12.48
CA GLU A 108 -6.40 -4.22 13.34
C GLU A 108 -4.89 -4.51 13.49
N ASN A 109 -4.53 -5.78 13.51
CA ASN A 109 -3.13 -6.24 13.64
C ASN A 109 -2.37 -6.28 12.30
N ASN A 110 -3.03 -5.97 11.17
CA ASN A 110 -2.40 -5.95 9.85
C ASN A 110 -2.74 -4.64 9.09
N PRO A 111 -2.35 -3.47 9.62
CA PRO A 111 -2.65 -2.20 8.98
C PRO A 111 -1.78 -1.94 7.74
N ILE A 112 -2.18 -0.97 6.89
CA ILE A 112 -1.30 -0.44 5.83
C ILE A 112 -0.10 0.25 6.48
N CYS A 113 1.13 -0.01 6.08
CA CYS A 113 2.36 0.55 6.65
C CYS A 113 3.22 1.21 5.57
N TYR A 114 4.29 1.88 5.96
CA TYR A 114 5.31 2.35 5.00
C TYR A 114 6.29 1.24 4.63
N VAL A 115 6.55 0.35 5.59
CA VAL A 115 7.45 -0.78 5.45
C VAL A 115 6.79 -1.99 6.10
N GLN A 116 6.85 -3.13 5.45
CA GLN A 116 6.41 -4.42 5.95
C GLN A 116 7.58 -5.38 5.98
N LYS A 117 7.64 -6.23 7.00
CA LYS A 117 8.62 -7.29 7.11
C LYS A 117 7.93 -8.64 7.08
N ILE A 118 8.37 -9.50 6.17
CA ILE A 118 7.94 -10.89 6.10
C ILE A 118 9.20 -11.76 6.09
N ASP A 119 9.37 -12.61 7.10
CA ASP A 119 10.60 -13.36 7.35
C ASP A 119 11.81 -12.40 7.39
N ASN A 120 12.79 -12.58 6.51
CA ASN A 120 14.00 -11.75 6.41
C ASN A 120 13.95 -10.75 5.26
N VAL A 121 12.76 -10.49 4.69
CA VAL A 121 12.59 -9.58 3.56
C VAL A 121 11.79 -8.36 3.99
N LEU A 122 12.29 -7.18 3.64
CA LEU A 122 11.58 -5.91 3.76
C LEU A 122 10.87 -5.59 2.45
N PHE A 123 9.64 -5.13 2.58
CA PHE A 123 8.83 -4.63 1.49
C PHE A 123 8.49 -3.17 1.76
N SER A 124 8.72 -2.32 0.80
CA SER A 124 8.32 -0.92 0.80
C SER A 124 8.10 -0.47 -0.64
N HIS A 125 7.25 0.51 -0.85
CA HIS A 125 6.97 1.01 -2.19
C HIS A 125 8.22 1.64 -2.82
N ALA A 126 8.89 2.56 -2.11
CA ALA A 126 10.00 3.36 -2.66
C ALA A 126 11.36 3.09 -2.01
N GLY A 127 11.51 2.01 -1.24
CA GLY A 127 12.72 1.72 -0.48
C GLY A 127 12.83 2.52 0.82
N VAL A 128 13.79 2.13 1.64
CA VAL A 128 14.10 2.78 2.92
C VAL A 128 15.50 3.39 2.82
N LEU A 129 15.56 4.70 2.79
CA LEU A 129 16.82 5.43 2.76
C LEU A 129 17.44 5.51 4.15
N ASP A 130 18.78 5.49 4.24
CA ASP A 130 19.53 5.68 5.48
C ASP A 130 19.11 6.96 6.20
N TYR A 131 18.89 8.05 5.44
CA TYR A 131 18.38 9.31 5.98
C TYR A 131 17.04 9.17 6.72
N PHE A 132 16.11 8.36 6.21
CA PHE A 132 14.86 8.09 6.90
C PHE A 132 15.11 7.33 8.21
N ALA A 133 15.93 6.28 8.16
CA ALA A 133 16.29 5.52 9.35
C ALA A 133 16.94 6.42 10.41
N GLU A 134 17.87 7.28 10.01
CA GLU A 134 18.55 8.24 10.89
C GLU A 134 17.60 9.27 11.52
N SER A 135 16.54 9.65 10.81
CA SER A 135 15.58 10.65 11.27
C SER A 135 14.57 10.11 12.30
N VAL A 136 14.29 8.79 12.27
CA VAL A 136 13.19 8.20 13.03
C VAL A 136 13.61 7.28 14.17
N VAL A 137 14.87 6.79 14.16
CA VAL A 137 15.41 5.94 15.22
C VAL A 137 16.70 6.54 15.81
N PRO A 138 17.02 6.27 17.09
CA PRO A 138 18.29 6.69 17.68
C PRO A 138 19.48 6.16 16.88
N LYS A 139 20.52 6.98 16.72
CA LYS A 139 21.73 6.67 15.92
C LYS A 139 22.32 5.28 16.17
N ALA A 140 22.25 4.80 17.41
CA ALA A 140 22.72 3.47 17.78
C ALA A 140 21.87 2.31 17.21
N LYS A 141 20.70 2.62 16.62
CA LYS A 141 19.71 1.63 16.18
C LYS A 141 19.28 1.76 14.71
N TYR A 142 19.79 2.74 13.95
CA TYR A 142 19.30 2.92 12.56
C TYR A 142 19.76 1.80 11.59
N HIS A 143 20.72 0.97 11.99
CA HIS A 143 21.05 -0.29 11.30
C HIS A 143 20.21 -1.48 11.81
N ASP A 144 19.42 -1.29 12.86
CA ASP A 144 18.49 -2.30 13.36
C ASP A 144 17.18 -2.20 12.59
N VAL A 145 17.00 -3.14 11.67
CA VAL A 145 15.81 -3.25 10.81
C VAL A 145 14.52 -3.30 11.62
N GLU A 146 14.51 -4.01 12.74
CA GLU A 146 13.32 -4.13 13.61
C GLU A 146 12.95 -2.76 14.22
N ALA A 147 13.95 -1.98 14.63
CA ALA A 147 13.71 -0.66 15.17
C ALA A 147 13.14 0.30 14.11
N VAL A 148 13.65 0.25 12.87
CA VAL A 148 13.16 1.07 11.75
C VAL A 148 11.72 0.70 11.38
N VAL A 149 11.42 -0.60 11.27
CA VAL A 149 10.07 -1.09 10.98
C VAL A 149 9.09 -0.70 12.08
N ALA A 150 9.46 -0.87 13.36
CA ALA A 150 8.61 -0.52 14.49
C ALA A 150 8.22 0.97 14.49
N VAL A 151 9.14 1.87 14.12
CA VAL A 151 8.85 3.31 14.03
C VAL A 151 7.98 3.62 12.81
N ALA A 152 8.27 3.04 11.64
CA ALA A 152 7.47 3.23 10.43
C ALA A 152 6.00 2.82 10.64
N VAL A 153 5.75 1.83 11.50
CA VAL A 153 4.39 1.43 11.93
C VAL A 153 3.79 2.41 12.94
N THR A 154 4.60 3.02 13.80
CA THR A 154 4.13 3.83 14.94
C THR A 154 3.82 5.29 14.58
N VAL A 155 4.41 5.85 13.52
CA VAL A 155 4.16 7.23 13.02
C VAL A 155 2.68 7.50 12.68
N ARG A 156 1.85 6.47 12.70
CA ARG A 156 0.39 6.51 12.47
C ARG A 156 -0.47 7.08 13.60
N LYS A 157 0.05 7.24 14.81
CA LYS A 157 -0.78 7.55 16.00
C LYS A 157 -0.81 9.03 16.40
N LYS A 158 -0.36 9.94 15.53
CA LYS A 158 -0.45 11.38 15.84
C LYS A 158 -1.36 12.12 14.89
#